data_92a6708931bb79e3c55b9f082304193d
#
_entry.id   92a6708931bb79e3c55b9f082304193d
#
_cell.length_a   1.000
_cell.length_b   1.000
_cell.length_c   1.000
_cell.angle_alpha   90.00
_cell.angle_beta   90.00
_cell.angle_gamma   90.00
#
_symmetry.space_group_name_H-M   'P 1'
#
loop_
_entity.id
_entity.type
_entity.pdbx_description
1 polymer ?
#
loop_
_entity_poly.entity_id
_entity_poly.type
_entity_poly.pdbx_seq_one_letter_code
_entity_poly.pdbx_strand_id
1 'polypeptide(L)'
;MTDSQQDYQTIRCRSTADFLAALPQLAGFTATDSLFVVLFTGAQAERAVRFDLPSSEEPSESTRLLDLVCDILSEVGAAGDPDAAPALVISSALSFKEAGGTPWRRLARRIERRFRRERIGLRELCCIAPDGWVSYIESGAPQHGHPISEIEASPVALEALVNGDPIPDLSTLGELPIASSARVRAVARALDSLAPFPQSTKDAGERGPRRQGTLEVPAWFGDTAEVTHAFRSESDTLSPEMTARLIRSAAHPDRWLLLALGILTRPDFPAELAQDMSAVPFTGVAIDLDADPDAEPQLGWSIRRVLAAICPEFTDHHRLHALRDRRGAAISETPREDRPALLALSGWMWWLGGNQTVAHRHVEAALDIAPGHEIALMVQRISSMPLYAGLLARPPRRAA
;
A
#
# COMPACT_ATOMS: atom_id res chain seq x y z
N MET A 1 -13.05 -2.41 27.71
CA MET A 1 -12.43 -3.27 26.69
C MET A 1 -13.58 -3.97 25.98
N THR A 2 -14.11 -3.34 24.95
CA THR A 2 -15.12 -3.91 24.06
C THR A 2 -14.35 -4.35 22.82
N ASP A 3 -14.22 -5.66 22.73
CA ASP A 3 -13.66 -6.33 21.56
C ASP A 3 -14.61 -6.04 20.39
N SER A 4 -14.22 -5.11 19.52
CA SER A 4 -14.95 -4.85 18.28
C SER A 4 -14.68 -6.04 17.36
N GLN A 5 -15.51 -7.06 17.50
CA GLN A 5 -15.63 -8.16 16.58
C GLN A 5 -16.09 -7.55 15.24
N GLN A 6 -15.12 -7.22 14.36
CA GLN A 6 -15.43 -6.82 12.99
C GLN A 6 -16.10 -8.02 12.32
N ASP A 7 -17.39 -7.87 12.02
CA ASP A 7 -18.14 -8.80 11.18
C ASP A 7 -17.48 -8.81 9.78
N TYR A 8 -16.60 -9.75 9.55
CA TYR A 8 -16.08 -10.04 8.22
C TYR A 8 -17.24 -10.55 7.38
N GLN A 9 -17.83 -9.69 6.57
CA GLN A 9 -18.85 -10.07 5.64
C GLN A 9 -18.27 -11.09 4.66
N THR A 10 -18.69 -12.35 4.79
CA THR A 10 -18.26 -13.43 3.92
C THR A 10 -19.07 -13.40 2.63
N ILE A 11 -18.47 -12.92 1.55
CA ILE A 11 -19.09 -12.94 0.22
C ILE A 11 -19.05 -14.37 -0.33
N ARG A 12 -20.20 -14.94 -0.65
CA ARG A 12 -20.33 -16.28 -1.23
C ARG A 12 -20.62 -16.17 -2.73
N CYS A 13 -19.64 -16.52 -3.54
CA CYS A 13 -19.79 -16.59 -4.99
C CYS A 13 -20.27 -17.99 -5.39
N ARG A 14 -21.38 -18.07 -6.13
CA ARG A 14 -21.97 -19.31 -6.64
C ARG A 14 -21.77 -19.49 -8.14
N SER A 15 -21.36 -18.41 -8.83
CA SER A 15 -21.14 -18.35 -10.26
C SER A 15 -19.91 -17.49 -10.57
N THR A 16 -19.41 -17.58 -11.79
CA THR A 16 -18.36 -16.68 -12.28
C THR A 16 -18.83 -15.22 -12.28
N ALA A 17 -20.11 -14.94 -12.58
CA ALA A 17 -20.67 -13.59 -12.49
C ALA A 17 -20.62 -13.03 -11.05
N ASP A 18 -20.94 -13.85 -10.03
CA ASP A 18 -20.82 -13.45 -8.62
C ASP A 18 -19.38 -13.15 -8.26
N PHE A 19 -18.42 -13.99 -8.72
CA PHE A 19 -16.99 -13.76 -8.48
C PHE A 19 -16.50 -12.46 -9.10
N LEU A 20 -16.92 -12.18 -10.35
CA LEU A 20 -16.58 -10.94 -11.03
C LEU A 20 -17.20 -9.71 -10.35
N ALA A 21 -18.41 -9.84 -9.80
CA ALA A 21 -19.05 -8.80 -9.01
C ALA A 21 -18.35 -8.54 -7.66
N ALA A 22 -17.74 -9.57 -7.07
CA ALA A 22 -16.99 -9.46 -5.82
C ALA A 22 -15.58 -8.87 -6.00
N LEU A 23 -15.03 -8.91 -7.22
CA LEU A 23 -13.65 -8.50 -7.49
C LEU A 23 -13.32 -7.08 -7.03
N PRO A 24 -14.16 -6.05 -7.29
CA PRO A 24 -13.89 -4.69 -6.81
C PRO A 24 -13.79 -4.60 -5.28
N GLN A 25 -14.61 -5.37 -4.56
CA GLN A 25 -14.56 -5.40 -3.08
C GLN A 25 -13.27 -6.08 -2.58
N LEU A 26 -12.86 -7.17 -3.23
CA LEU A 26 -11.61 -7.86 -2.91
C LEU A 26 -10.38 -7.01 -3.19
N ALA A 27 -10.38 -6.23 -4.27
CA ALA A 27 -9.29 -5.36 -4.65
C ALA A 27 -9.31 -4.01 -3.89
N GLY A 28 -10.47 -3.56 -3.44
CA GLY A 28 -10.70 -2.23 -2.85
C GLY A 28 -10.77 -1.10 -3.88
N PHE A 29 -10.78 -1.42 -5.17
CA PHE A 29 -10.91 -0.46 -6.28
C PHE A 29 -11.34 -1.17 -7.57
N THR A 30 -11.79 -0.38 -8.56
CA THR A 30 -11.93 -0.81 -9.94
C THR A 30 -10.75 -0.34 -10.78
N ALA A 31 -10.38 -1.06 -11.82
CA ALA A 31 -9.37 -0.63 -12.78
C ALA A 31 -9.62 -1.28 -14.15
N THR A 32 -9.41 -0.53 -15.21
CA THR A 32 -9.35 -1.02 -16.59
C THR A 32 -7.92 -1.34 -16.98
N ASP A 33 -7.71 -2.03 -18.10
CA ASP A 33 -6.43 -2.45 -18.65
C ASP A 33 -5.50 -3.09 -17.59
N SER A 34 -6.11 -4.01 -16.82
CA SER A 34 -5.50 -4.60 -15.64
C SER A 34 -5.67 -6.12 -15.63
N LEU A 35 -4.65 -6.82 -15.13
CA LEU A 35 -4.72 -8.23 -14.77
C LEU A 35 -4.82 -8.32 -13.24
N PHE A 36 -5.94 -8.81 -12.74
CA PHE A 36 -6.10 -9.17 -11.34
C PHE A 36 -5.75 -10.63 -11.14
N VAL A 37 -4.94 -10.91 -10.14
CA VAL A 37 -4.61 -12.27 -9.68
C VAL A 37 -5.18 -12.40 -8.27
N VAL A 38 -6.21 -13.22 -8.13
CA VAL A 38 -6.86 -13.48 -6.84
C VAL A 38 -6.25 -14.73 -6.25
N LEU A 39 -5.67 -14.57 -5.06
CA LEU A 39 -5.04 -15.64 -4.30
C LEU A 39 -6.07 -16.28 -3.38
N PHE A 40 -5.97 -17.61 -3.22
CA PHE A 40 -6.88 -18.42 -2.42
C PHE A 40 -6.13 -19.27 -1.41
N THR A 41 -6.80 -19.53 -0.28
CA THR A 41 -6.47 -20.61 0.63
C THR A 41 -7.71 -21.50 0.75
N GLY A 42 -7.65 -22.69 0.19
CA GLY A 42 -8.83 -23.53 0.01
C GLY A 42 -9.90 -22.84 -0.81
N ALA A 43 -11.11 -22.69 -0.29
CA ALA A 43 -12.24 -22.05 -0.97
C ALA A 43 -12.31 -20.51 -0.73
N GLN A 44 -11.45 -19.95 0.11
CA GLN A 44 -11.51 -18.55 0.54
C GLN A 44 -10.54 -17.71 -0.29
N ALA A 45 -11.05 -16.65 -0.93
CA ALA A 45 -10.20 -15.61 -1.52
C ALA A 45 -9.56 -14.78 -0.40
N GLU A 46 -8.23 -14.67 -0.42
CA GLU A 46 -7.49 -13.92 0.59
C GLU A 46 -7.13 -12.52 0.12
N ARG A 47 -6.74 -12.40 -1.14
CA ARG A 47 -6.20 -11.14 -1.68
C ARG A 47 -6.32 -11.10 -3.20
N ALA A 48 -6.53 -9.91 -3.73
CA ALA A 48 -6.35 -9.60 -5.14
C ALA A 48 -5.06 -8.78 -5.33
N VAL A 49 -4.22 -9.20 -6.27
CA VAL A 49 -3.03 -8.47 -6.72
C VAL A 49 -3.29 -7.97 -8.12
N ARG A 50 -2.99 -6.74 -8.41
CA ARG A 50 -3.23 -6.11 -9.69
C ARG A 50 -1.92 -5.83 -10.42
N PHE A 51 -1.91 -6.09 -11.71
CA PHE A 51 -0.83 -5.75 -12.64
C PHE A 51 -1.40 -4.91 -13.79
N ASP A 52 -0.58 -4.00 -14.34
CA ASP A 52 -0.91 -3.37 -15.62
C ASP A 52 -0.88 -4.40 -16.74
N LEU A 53 -1.85 -4.36 -17.65
CA LEU A 53 -1.75 -5.10 -18.88
C LEU A 53 -0.61 -4.54 -19.75
N PRO A 54 0.06 -5.37 -20.53
CA PRO A 54 1.07 -4.89 -21.46
C PRO A 54 0.40 -4.00 -22.53
N SER A 55 1.18 -3.10 -23.14
CA SER A 55 0.66 -2.22 -24.20
C SER A 55 0.20 -2.98 -25.44
N SER A 56 0.67 -4.21 -25.58
CA SER A 56 0.28 -5.12 -26.68
C SER A 56 0.35 -6.60 -26.26
N GLU A 57 -0.28 -7.47 -27.07
CA GLU A 57 -0.17 -8.90 -26.88
C GLU A 57 1.13 -9.51 -27.47
N GLU A 58 2.18 -8.70 -27.69
CA GLU A 58 3.45 -9.17 -28.19
C GLU A 58 4.13 -10.13 -27.18
N PRO A 59 4.87 -11.16 -27.68
CA PRO A 59 5.47 -12.17 -26.81
C PRO A 59 6.38 -11.61 -25.72
N SER A 60 7.21 -10.63 -26.03
CA SER A 60 8.18 -10.03 -25.09
C SER A 60 7.52 -9.35 -23.92
N GLU A 61 6.47 -8.56 -24.17
CA GLU A 61 5.73 -7.85 -23.14
C GLU A 61 4.92 -8.80 -22.26
N SER A 62 4.21 -9.73 -22.91
CA SER A 62 3.46 -10.76 -22.18
C SER A 62 4.35 -11.64 -21.31
N THR A 63 5.58 -11.96 -21.77
CA THR A 63 6.53 -12.80 -21.00
C THR A 63 6.94 -12.10 -19.71
N ARG A 64 7.28 -10.80 -19.77
CA ARG A 64 7.68 -10.04 -18.59
C ARG A 64 6.57 -10.01 -17.53
N LEU A 65 5.31 -9.78 -17.95
CA LEU A 65 4.16 -9.84 -17.04
C LEU A 65 4.02 -11.23 -16.42
N LEU A 66 4.12 -12.30 -17.22
CA LEU A 66 3.96 -13.67 -16.74
C LEU A 66 5.09 -14.10 -15.82
N ASP A 67 6.33 -13.66 -16.06
CA ASP A 67 7.45 -13.93 -15.16
C ASP A 67 7.17 -13.32 -13.79
N LEU A 68 6.77 -12.05 -13.72
CA LEU A 68 6.42 -11.39 -12.47
C LEU A 68 5.25 -12.08 -11.74
N VAL A 69 4.19 -12.47 -12.45
CA VAL A 69 3.06 -13.20 -11.88
C VAL A 69 3.48 -14.56 -11.34
N CYS A 70 4.29 -15.31 -12.09
CA CYS A 70 4.77 -16.63 -11.65
C CYS A 70 5.72 -16.54 -10.46
N ASP A 71 6.58 -15.53 -10.40
CA ASP A 71 7.47 -15.30 -9.26
C ASP A 71 6.65 -15.08 -7.98
N ILE A 72 5.65 -14.20 -8.02
CA ILE A 72 4.75 -13.97 -6.88
C ILE A 72 3.98 -15.24 -6.48
N LEU A 73 3.43 -15.98 -7.46
CA LEU A 73 2.70 -17.21 -7.18
C LEU A 73 3.60 -18.30 -6.59
N SER A 74 4.87 -18.33 -6.99
CA SER A 74 5.86 -19.26 -6.42
C SER A 74 6.20 -18.88 -4.97
N GLU A 75 6.36 -17.59 -4.68
CA GLU A 75 6.63 -17.10 -3.33
C GLU A 75 5.49 -17.38 -2.35
N VAL A 76 4.23 -17.36 -2.81
CA VAL A 76 3.06 -17.69 -1.98
C VAL A 76 2.75 -19.19 -1.94
N GLY A 77 3.59 -20.03 -2.57
CA GLY A 77 3.44 -21.49 -2.53
C GLY A 77 2.31 -22.05 -3.41
N ALA A 78 1.81 -21.29 -4.39
CA ALA A 78 0.74 -21.74 -5.28
C ALA A 78 1.20 -22.82 -6.30
N ALA A 79 2.49 -22.98 -6.50
CA ALA A 79 3.03 -24.00 -7.40
C ALA A 79 2.88 -25.40 -6.78
N GLY A 80 2.10 -26.26 -7.44
CA GLY A 80 1.87 -27.65 -7.02
C GLY A 80 0.80 -27.83 -5.93
N ASP A 81 0.19 -26.76 -5.42
CA ASP A 81 -0.91 -26.80 -4.47
C ASP A 81 -2.25 -26.47 -5.18
N PRO A 82 -3.16 -27.44 -5.35
CA PRO A 82 -4.47 -27.19 -5.96
C PRO A 82 -5.35 -26.27 -5.12
N ASP A 83 -5.19 -26.27 -3.79
CA ASP A 83 -6.00 -25.44 -2.89
C ASP A 83 -5.56 -23.96 -2.94
N ALA A 84 -4.33 -23.70 -3.35
CA ALA A 84 -3.79 -22.36 -3.58
C ALA A 84 -3.90 -21.89 -5.05
N ALA A 85 -4.61 -22.64 -5.92
CA ALA A 85 -4.79 -22.28 -7.32
C ALA A 85 -5.44 -20.88 -7.44
N PRO A 86 -4.79 -19.90 -8.16
CA PRO A 86 -5.34 -18.57 -8.31
C PRO A 86 -6.49 -18.51 -9.31
N ALA A 87 -7.30 -17.44 -9.21
CA ALA A 87 -8.17 -16.99 -10.28
C ALA A 87 -7.61 -15.70 -10.89
N LEU A 88 -7.66 -15.59 -12.22
CA LEU A 88 -7.18 -14.43 -12.96
C LEU A 88 -8.33 -13.74 -13.67
N VAL A 89 -8.35 -12.40 -13.59
CA VAL A 89 -9.33 -11.58 -14.30
C VAL A 89 -8.62 -10.50 -15.09
N ILE A 90 -8.81 -10.52 -16.39
CA ILE A 90 -8.38 -9.46 -17.31
C ILE A 90 -9.51 -8.44 -17.38
N SER A 91 -9.27 -7.23 -16.88
CA SER A 91 -10.17 -6.09 -17.05
C SER A 91 -9.68 -5.28 -18.25
N SER A 92 -10.48 -5.20 -19.30
CA SER A 92 -10.14 -4.59 -20.58
C SER A 92 -10.93 -3.31 -20.83
N ALA A 93 -10.26 -2.25 -21.27
CA ALA A 93 -10.94 -1.08 -21.81
C ALA A 93 -11.55 -1.35 -23.20
N LEU A 94 -11.00 -2.31 -23.95
CA LEU A 94 -11.55 -2.71 -25.26
C LEU A 94 -12.78 -3.59 -25.07
N SER A 95 -13.87 -3.21 -25.73
CA SER A 95 -15.09 -4.03 -25.82
C SER A 95 -14.86 -5.26 -26.70
N PHE A 96 -15.71 -6.29 -26.56
CA PHE A 96 -15.73 -7.46 -27.46
C PHE A 96 -15.96 -7.03 -28.90
N LYS A 97 -16.81 -6.01 -29.12
CA LYS A 97 -17.09 -5.47 -30.44
C LYS A 97 -15.86 -4.83 -31.07
N GLU A 98 -15.12 -3.99 -30.34
CA GLU A 98 -13.91 -3.34 -30.83
C GLU A 98 -12.77 -4.33 -31.07
N ALA A 99 -12.62 -5.33 -30.19
CA ALA A 99 -11.65 -6.40 -30.34
C ALA A 99 -11.98 -7.40 -31.47
N GLY A 100 -13.19 -7.34 -32.01
CA GLY A 100 -13.68 -8.30 -33.01
C GLY A 100 -13.82 -9.72 -32.45
N GLY A 101 -14.06 -9.85 -31.15
CA GLY A 101 -14.15 -11.10 -30.40
C GLY A 101 -13.66 -10.93 -28.97
N THR A 102 -13.26 -12.02 -28.31
CA THR A 102 -12.78 -11.96 -26.91
C THR A 102 -11.47 -11.17 -26.81
N PRO A 103 -11.44 -10.04 -26.05
CA PRO A 103 -10.23 -9.29 -25.84
C PRO A 103 -9.13 -10.15 -25.19
N TRP A 104 -7.88 -9.83 -25.40
CA TRP A 104 -6.71 -10.46 -24.75
C TRP A 104 -6.63 -12.00 -24.88
N ARG A 105 -7.23 -12.58 -25.92
CA ARG A 105 -7.31 -14.03 -26.13
C ARG A 105 -5.91 -14.67 -26.27
N ARG A 106 -4.93 -13.95 -26.84
CA ARG A 106 -3.56 -14.47 -26.99
C ARG A 106 -2.84 -14.49 -25.65
N LEU A 107 -3.03 -13.45 -24.83
CA LEU A 107 -2.49 -13.39 -23.47
C LEU A 107 -3.07 -14.52 -22.61
N ALA A 108 -4.40 -14.70 -22.61
CA ALA A 108 -5.06 -15.79 -21.88
C ALA A 108 -4.47 -17.18 -22.23
N ARG A 109 -4.29 -17.47 -23.51
CA ARG A 109 -3.64 -18.72 -23.96
C ARG A 109 -2.18 -18.85 -23.52
N ARG A 110 -1.45 -17.74 -23.34
CA ARG A 110 -0.09 -17.75 -22.83
C ARG A 110 -0.09 -18.00 -21.33
N ILE A 111 -1.01 -17.40 -20.58
CA ILE A 111 -1.23 -17.66 -19.16
C ILE A 111 -1.45 -19.17 -18.95
N GLU A 112 -2.44 -19.77 -19.64
CA GLU A 112 -2.74 -21.19 -19.51
C GLU A 112 -1.51 -22.08 -19.79
N ARG A 113 -0.78 -21.79 -20.85
CA ARG A 113 0.43 -22.57 -21.23
C ARG A 113 1.55 -22.40 -20.21
N ARG A 114 1.76 -21.18 -19.71
CA ARG A 114 2.80 -20.89 -18.72
C ARG A 114 2.47 -21.60 -17.41
N PHE A 115 1.26 -21.46 -16.89
CA PHE A 115 0.81 -22.06 -15.64
C PHE A 115 0.90 -23.59 -15.67
N ARG A 116 0.48 -24.20 -16.80
CA ARG A 116 0.64 -25.64 -16.98
C ARG A 116 2.12 -26.08 -16.92
N ARG A 117 3.02 -25.31 -17.50
CA ARG A 117 4.46 -25.59 -17.45
C ARG A 117 5.04 -25.47 -16.06
N GLU A 118 4.63 -24.45 -15.32
CA GLU A 118 5.07 -24.18 -13.93
C GLU A 118 4.28 -25.03 -12.89
N ARG A 119 3.35 -25.88 -13.33
CA ARG A 119 2.48 -26.69 -12.46
C ARG A 119 1.64 -25.85 -11.51
N ILE A 120 1.28 -24.64 -11.91
CA ILE A 120 0.35 -23.77 -11.19
C ILE A 120 -1.06 -24.14 -11.65
N GLY A 121 -1.93 -24.48 -10.70
CA GLY A 121 -3.36 -24.68 -10.95
C GLY A 121 -4.00 -23.37 -11.43
N LEU A 122 -5.12 -23.46 -12.10
CA LEU A 122 -5.91 -22.30 -12.50
C LEU A 122 -7.36 -22.54 -12.11
N ARG A 123 -7.86 -21.75 -11.19
CA ARG A 123 -9.25 -21.85 -10.70
C ARG A 123 -10.21 -21.21 -11.68
N GLU A 124 -9.85 -20.04 -12.18
CA GLU A 124 -10.64 -19.31 -13.15
C GLU A 124 -9.73 -18.38 -13.99
N LEU A 125 -10.12 -18.13 -15.22
CA LEU A 125 -9.49 -17.15 -16.10
C LEU A 125 -10.56 -16.40 -16.87
N CYS A 126 -10.85 -15.18 -16.47
CA CYS A 126 -11.92 -14.38 -17.03
C CYS A 126 -11.43 -13.13 -17.73
N CYS A 127 -12.31 -12.57 -18.58
CA CYS A 127 -12.22 -11.22 -19.09
C CYS A 127 -13.50 -10.47 -18.73
N ILE A 128 -13.36 -9.23 -18.24
CA ILE A 128 -14.42 -8.23 -18.15
C ILE A 128 -14.09 -7.12 -19.14
N ALA A 129 -15.07 -6.70 -19.92
CA ALA A 129 -15.00 -5.61 -20.87
C ALA A 129 -16.24 -4.73 -20.75
N PRO A 130 -16.29 -3.52 -21.35
CA PRO A 130 -17.41 -2.60 -21.22
C PRO A 130 -18.77 -3.16 -21.67
N ASP A 131 -18.76 -4.10 -22.61
CA ASP A 131 -19.97 -4.68 -23.23
C ASP A 131 -20.25 -6.13 -22.82
N GLY A 132 -19.39 -6.76 -21.98
CA GLY A 132 -19.61 -8.13 -21.56
C GLY A 132 -18.47 -8.75 -20.76
N TRP A 133 -18.60 -10.05 -20.51
CA TRP A 133 -17.58 -10.84 -19.81
C TRP A 133 -17.49 -12.26 -20.38
N VAL A 134 -16.39 -12.96 -20.14
CA VAL A 134 -16.22 -14.35 -20.55
C VAL A 134 -15.26 -15.07 -19.62
N SER A 135 -15.46 -16.37 -19.41
CA SER A 135 -14.41 -17.27 -18.93
C SER A 135 -13.70 -17.91 -20.13
N TYR A 136 -12.37 -17.75 -20.18
CA TYR A 136 -11.57 -18.37 -21.26
C TYR A 136 -11.47 -19.89 -21.16
N ILE A 137 -11.74 -20.43 -19.97
CA ILE A 137 -11.73 -21.88 -19.73
C ILE A 137 -13.12 -22.52 -19.91
N GLU A 138 -14.15 -21.72 -20.11
CA GLU A 138 -15.51 -22.19 -20.39
C GLU A 138 -15.60 -22.84 -21.78
N SER A 139 -16.10 -24.08 -21.82
CA SER A 139 -16.34 -24.77 -23.05
C SER A 139 -17.60 -24.24 -23.74
N GLY A 140 -17.46 -23.66 -24.93
CA GLY A 140 -18.60 -23.14 -25.68
C GLY A 140 -19.01 -21.72 -25.30
N ALA A 141 -18.13 -20.97 -24.66
CA ALA A 141 -18.36 -19.57 -24.35
C ALA A 141 -18.84 -18.76 -25.56
N PRO A 142 -19.80 -17.84 -25.40
CA PRO A 142 -20.30 -17.01 -26.50
C PRO A 142 -19.18 -16.19 -27.15
N GLN A 143 -19.21 -16.06 -28.47
CA GLN A 143 -18.15 -15.32 -29.21
C GLN A 143 -18.07 -13.84 -28.77
N HIS A 144 -19.19 -13.24 -28.38
CA HIS A 144 -19.30 -11.85 -27.92
C HIS A 144 -19.35 -11.75 -26.39
N GLY A 145 -19.05 -12.82 -25.67
CA GLY A 145 -19.14 -12.89 -24.22
C GLY A 145 -20.57 -12.98 -23.69
N HIS A 146 -20.69 -13.12 -22.39
CA HIS A 146 -21.94 -12.98 -21.65
C HIS A 146 -22.23 -11.48 -21.45
N PRO A 147 -23.48 -11.08 -21.34
CA PRO A 147 -23.83 -9.66 -21.13
C PRO A 147 -23.38 -9.17 -19.76
N ILE A 148 -22.89 -7.93 -19.68
CA ILE A 148 -22.43 -7.33 -18.43
C ILE A 148 -23.54 -7.27 -17.36
N SER A 149 -24.80 -7.21 -17.78
CA SER A 149 -25.96 -7.22 -16.89
C SER A 149 -26.07 -8.48 -16.01
N GLU A 150 -25.43 -9.59 -16.37
CA GLU A 150 -25.38 -10.77 -15.50
C GLU A 150 -24.52 -10.53 -14.25
N ILE A 151 -23.44 -9.75 -14.39
CA ILE A 151 -22.63 -9.30 -13.25
C ILE A 151 -23.42 -8.30 -12.42
N GLU A 152 -24.04 -7.30 -13.04
CA GLU A 152 -24.80 -6.23 -12.39
C GLU A 152 -26.03 -6.76 -11.64
N ALA A 153 -26.69 -7.80 -12.18
CA ALA A 153 -27.84 -8.44 -11.56
C ALA A 153 -27.48 -9.54 -10.56
N SER A 154 -26.20 -9.82 -10.34
CA SER A 154 -25.78 -10.85 -9.38
C SER A 154 -26.18 -10.47 -7.96
N PRO A 155 -26.51 -11.44 -7.09
CA PRO A 155 -26.79 -11.17 -5.68
C PRO A 155 -25.66 -10.39 -4.99
N VAL A 156 -24.41 -10.66 -5.36
CA VAL A 156 -23.22 -9.99 -4.80
C VAL A 156 -23.19 -8.52 -5.19
N ALA A 157 -23.45 -8.19 -6.47
CA ALA A 157 -23.52 -6.79 -6.92
C ALA A 157 -24.65 -6.02 -6.24
N LEU A 158 -25.82 -6.64 -6.13
CA LEU A 158 -26.99 -6.03 -5.48
C LEU A 158 -26.77 -5.80 -3.99
N GLU A 159 -26.15 -6.73 -3.30
CA GLU A 159 -25.76 -6.60 -1.88
C GLU A 159 -24.74 -5.47 -1.70
N ALA A 160 -23.73 -5.41 -2.58
CA ALA A 160 -22.76 -4.31 -2.58
C ALA A 160 -23.40 -2.93 -2.78
N LEU A 161 -24.39 -2.85 -3.67
CA LEU A 161 -25.14 -1.61 -3.94
C LEU A 161 -25.95 -1.15 -2.71
N VAL A 162 -26.52 -2.09 -1.96
CA VAL A 162 -27.35 -1.79 -0.77
C VAL A 162 -26.51 -1.43 0.45
N ASN A 163 -25.38 -2.10 0.65
CA ASN A 163 -24.58 -2.03 1.86
C ASN A 163 -23.33 -1.16 1.68
N GLY A 164 -22.99 -0.79 0.44
CA GLY A 164 -21.65 -0.40 0.13
C GLY A 164 -21.40 1.09 0.04
N ASP A 165 -20.24 1.50 0.52
CA ASP A 165 -19.58 2.69 0.05
C ASP A 165 -19.14 2.50 -1.42
N PRO A 166 -19.17 3.55 -2.23
CA PRO A 166 -18.76 3.47 -3.62
C PRO A 166 -17.31 3.05 -3.71
N ILE A 167 -17.03 1.98 -4.44
CA ILE A 167 -15.67 1.49 -4.67
C ILE A 167 -15.00 2.44 -5.69
N PRO A 168 -13.90 3.11 -5.32
CA PRO A 168 -13.26 4.08 -6.19
C PRO A 168 -12.60 3.41 -7.40
N ASP A 169 -12.50 4.13 -8.50
CA ASP A 169 -11.62 3.75 -9.61
C ASP A 169 -10.17 4.03 -9.26
N LEU A 170 -9.25 3.17 -9.74
CA LEU A 170 -7.82 3.31 -9.47
C LEU A 170 -7.26 4.65 -9.96
N SER A 171 -7.83 5.23 -11.01
CA SER A 171 -7.40 6.54 -11.53
C SER A 171 -7.63 7.67 -10.51
N THR A 172 -8.70 7.58 -9.73
CA THR A 172 -9.06 8.56 -8.70
C THR A 172 -8.65 8.14 -7.29
N LEU A 173 -8.29 6.86 -7.11
CA LEU A 173 -7.85 6.35 -5.83
C LEU A 173 -6.59 7.09 -5.35
N GLY A 174 -6.66 7.68 -4.16
CA GLY A 174 -5.56 8.46 -3.59
C GLY A 174 -5.54 9.92 -4.03
N GLU A 175 -6.51 10.39 -4.81
CA GLU A 175 -6.67 11.83 -5.04
C GLU A 175 -6.82 12.57 -3.71
N LEU A 176 -6.16 13.73 -3.63
CA LEU A 176 -6.24 14.54 -2.44
C LEU A 176 -7.53 15.36 -2.44
N PRO A 177 -8.22 15.47 -1.30
CA PRO A 177 -9.40 16.32 -1.21
C PRO A 177 -9.03 17.79 -1.41
N ILE A 178 -10.00 18.60 -1.80
CA ILE A 178 -9.78 20.04 -1.98
C ILE A 178 -9.92 20.72 -0.61
N ALA A 179 -8.80 21.23 -0.07
CA ALA A 179 -8.82 22.00 1.16
C ALA A 179 -9.31 23.43 0.92
N SER A 180 -10.03 23.99 1.89
CA SER A 180 -10.43 25.40 1.83
C SER A 180 -9.20 26.31 1.99
N SER A 181 -9.17 27.44 1.26
CA SER A 181 -8.09 28.42 1.41
C SER A 181 -7.95 28.96 2.83
N ALA A 182 -9.05 29.02 3.59
CA ALA A 182 -9.03 29.43 4.99
C ALA A 182 -8.24 28.44 5.84
N ARG A 183 -8.43 27.14 5.59
CA ARG A 183 -7.77 26.06 6.32
C ARG A 183 -6.26 26.04 6.01
N VAL A 184 -5.88 26.13 4.73
CA VAL A 184 -4.47 26.23 4.31
C VAL A 184 -3.77 27.42 4.98
N ARG A 185 -4.41 28.61 5.00
CA ARG A 185 -3.85 29.78 5.69
C ARG A 185 -3.75 29.59 7.20
N ALA A 186 -4.68 28.85 7.82
CA ALA A 186 -4.61 28.58 9.26
C ALA A 186 -3.42 27.68 9.59
N VAL A 187 -3.20 26.62 8.79
CA VAL A 187 -2.03 25.74 8.93
C VAL A 187 -0.73 26.49 8.69
N ALA A 188 -0.64 27.32 7.65
CA ALA A 188 0.55 28.11 7.36
C ALA A 188 0.90 29.03 8.55
N ARG A 189 -0.07 29.78 9.10
CA ARG A 189 0.14 30.61 10.28
C ARG A 189 0.57 29.81 11.52
N ALA A 190 -0.02 28.65 11.71
CA ALA A 190 0.37 27.78 12.81
C ALA A 190 1.83 27.29 12.62
N LEU A 191 2.23 26.94 11.39
CA LEU A 191 3.59 26.52 11.06
C LEU A 191 4.60 27.66 11.33
N ASP A 192 4.31 28.89 10.89
CA ASP A 192 5.12 30.07 11.14
C ASP A 192 5.28 30.39 12.63
N SER A 193 4.27 30.06 13.45
CA SER A 193 4.28 30.29 14.89
C SER A 193 5.00 29.23 15.72
N LEU A 194 5.37 28.09 15.10
CA LEU A 194 6.07 27.02 15.81
C LEU A 194 7.48 27.44 16.21
N ALA A 195 7.78 27.37 17.50
CA ALA A 195 9.14 27.55 17.96
C ALA A 195 10.07 26.46 17.37
N PRO A 196 11.28 26.84 16.93
CA PRO A 196 12.26 25.83 16.50
C PRO A 196 12.56 24.85 17.64
N PHE A 197 12.82 23.59 17.29
CA PHE A 197 13.28 22.66 18.31
C PHE A 197 14.61 23.12 18.91
N PRO A 198 14.80 22.99 20.22
CA PRO A 198 16.10 23.26 20.82
C PRO A 198 17.19 22.46 20.06
N GLN A 199 18.17 23.13 19.52
CA GLN A 199 19.32 22.44 18.94
C GLN A 199 19.98 21.65 20.05
N SER A 200 20.17 20.35 19.85
CA SER A 200 20.96 19.55 20.78
C SER A 200 22.32 20.22 20.92
N THR A 201 22.73 20.50 22.15
CA THR A 201 23.96 21.18 22.50
C THR A 201 25.22 20.39 22.12
N LYS A 202 25.33 19.96 20.85
CA LYS A 202 26.56 19.36 20.32
C LYS A 202 27.70 20.38 20.07
N ASP A 203 27.39 21.69 20.17
CA ASP A 203 28.40 22.77 20.00
C ASP A 203 29.05 23.23 21.30
N ALA A 204 28.70 22.67 22.46
CA ALA A 204 29.47 22.88 23.67
C ALA A 204 30.72 22.00 23.65
N GLY A 205 31.74 22.48 22.98
CA GLY A 205 33.08 21.92 23.03
C GLY A 205 33.61 21.94 24.44
N GLU A 206 33.47 20.84 25.18
CA GLU A 206 34.40 20.49 26.27
C GLU A 206 34.29 18.99 26.52
N ARG A 207 35.41 18.34 26.26
CA ARG A 207 35.63 16.92 26.58
C ARG A 207 35.78 16.75 28.09
N GLY A 208 34.66 16.63 28.79
CA GLY A 208 34.61 16.11 30.14
C GLY A 208 34.39 14.59 30.15
N PRO A 209 34.81 13.84 31.17
CA PRO A 209 34.60 12.39 31.23
C PRO A 209 33.10 12.09 31.22
N ARG A 210 32.66 11.29 30.24
CA ARG A 210 31.29 10.80 30.10
C ARG A 210 30.87 10.09 31.40
N ARG A 211 30.10 10.77 32.24
CA ARG A 211 29.31 10.10 33.28
C ARG A 211 28.30 9.23 32.54
N GLN A 212 28.22 7.97 32.94
CA GLN A 212 27.09 7.09 32.58
C GLN A 212 25.80 7.73 33.12
N GLY A 213 25.19 8.60 32.35
CA GLY A 213 23.91 9.25 32.66
C GLY A 213 22.91 8.88 31.58
N THR A 214 21.73 8.60 32.00
CA THR A 214 20.51 8.42 31.19
C THR A 214 20.57 9.29 29.94
N LEU A 215 20.50 8.69 28.75
CA LEU A 215 20.43 9.42 27.51
C LEU A 215 19.16 10.29 27.54
N GLU A 216 19.37 11.59 27.53
CA GLU A 216 18.28 12.55 27.48
C GLU A 216 17.63 12.44 26.09
N VAL A 217 16.41 11.90 26.04
CA VAL A 217 15.66 11.76 24.80
C VAL A 217 15.41 13.17 24.25
N PRO A 218 15.80 13.48 23.01
CA PRO A 218 15.57 14.81 22.45
C PRO A 218 14.11 15.24 22.52
N ALA A 219 13.83 16.52 22.83
CA ALA A 219 12.48 17.04 22.99
C ALA A 219 11.57 16.79 21.77
N TRP A 220 12.15 16.72 20.56
CA TRP A 220 11.41 16.42 19.34
C TRP A 220 10.87 14.97 19.27
N PHE A 221 11.40 14.05 20.07
CA PHE A 221 10.88 12.69 20.19
C PHE A 221 9.48 12.69 20.81
N GLY A 222 9.30 13.39 21.93
CA GLY A 222 8.02 13.54 22.57
C GLY A 222 6.99 14.26 21.68
N ASP A 223 7.45 15.30 20.97
CA ASP A 223 6.61 16.02 20.00
C ASP A 223 6.15 15.09 18.85
N THR A 224 7.05 14.29 18.31
CA THR A 224 6.72 13.34 17.23
C THR A 224 5.76 12.25 17.71
N ALA A 225 5.92 11.74 18.93
CA ALA A 225 5.02 10.75 19.52
C ALA A 225 3.61 11.32 19.71
N GLU A 226 3.50 12.56 20.21
CA GLU A 226 2.22 13.25 20.39
C GLU A 226 1.51 13.51 19.05
N VAL A 227 2.25 13.97 18.03
CA VAL A 227 1.75 14.12 16.66
C VAL A 227 1.24 12.79 16.10
N THR A 228 2.00 11.72 16.29
CA THR A 228 1.62 10.38 15.85
C THR A 228 0.35 9.91 16.53
N HIS A 229 0.23 10.14 17.83
CA HIS A 229 -0.98 9.81 18.60
C HIS A 229 -2.19 10.57 18.09
N ALA A 230 -2.06 11.89 17.89
CA ALA A 230 -3.13 12.72 17.32
C ALA A 230 -3.51 12.27 15.92
N PHE A 231 -2.52 11.93 15.08
CA PHE A 231 -2.77 11.45 13.73
C PHE A 231 -3.52 10.10 13.72
N ARG A 232 -3.33 9.26 14.70
CA ARG A 232 -4.01 7.95 14.84
C ARG A 232 -5.34 8.03 15.59
N SER A 233 -5.65 9.15 16.24
CA SER A 233 -6.92 9.32 16.95
C SER A 233 -8.12 9.24 16.00
N GLU A 234 -9.31 8.97 16.53
CA GLU A 234 -10.55 8.80 15.76
C GLU A 234 -11.15 10.12 15.25
N SER A 235 -10.53 11.28 15.49
CA SER A 235 -11.02 12.56 14.98
C SER A 235 -10.80 12.69 13.47
N ASP A 236 -11.80 13.21 12.75
CA ASP A 236 -11.79 13.26 11.27
C ASP A 236 -10.71 14.19 10.70
N THR A 237 -10.36 15.25 11.41
CA THR A 237 -9.36 16.23 10.99
C THR A 237 -8.46 16.65 12.13
N LEU A 238 -7.18 16.88 11.83
CA LEU A 238 -6.24 17.45 12.79
C LEU A 238 -6.52 18.95 13.00
N SER A 239 -6.18 19.51 14.17
CA SER A 239 -6.16 20.96 14.34
C SER A 239 -5.08 21.60 13.44
N PRO A 240 -5.17 22.89 13.08
CA PRO A 240 -4.12 23.57 12.31
C PRO A 240 -2.76 23.48 12.98
N GLU A 241 -2.71 23.58 14.31
CA GLU A 241 -1.51 23.47 15.11
C GLU A 241 -0.91 22.07 15.03
N MET A 242 -1.76 21.04 15.09
CA MET A 242 -1.31 19.67 15.01
C MET A 242 -0.85 19.31 13.58
N THR A 243 -1.54 19.84 12.55
CA THR A 243 -1.09 19.71 11.15
C THR A 243 0.27 20.40 10.96
N ALA A 244 0.48 21.58 11.54
CA ALA A 244 1.77 22.27 11.47
C ALA A 244 2.90 21.48 12.17
N ARG A 245 2.62 20.87 13.32
CA ARG A 245 3.57 19.98 14.01
C ARG A 245 3.86 18.72 13.20
N LEU A 246 2.86 18.17 12.51
CA LEU A 246 3.02 17.04 11.57
C LEU A 246 3.97 17.42 10.43
N ILE A 247 3.76 18.56 9.79
CA ILE A 247 4.63 19.08 8.73
C ILE A 247 6.06 19.22 9.25
N ARG A 248 6.25 19.86 10.40
CA ARG A 248 7.57 20.05 11.03
C ARG A 248 8.27 18.73 11.37
N SER A 249 7.52 17.73 11.83
CA SER A 249 8.05 16.39 12.11
C SER A 249 8.41 15.66 10.82
N ALA A 250 7.64 15.84 9.76
CA ALA A 250 7.91 15.22 8.47
C ALA A 250 9.07 15.88 7.69
N ALA A 251 9.38 17.14 7.94
CA ALA A 251 10.39 17.89 7.19
C ALA A 251 11.84 17.44 7.41
N HIS A 252 12.12 16.65 8.43
CA HIS A 252 13.47 16.19 8.75
C HIS A 252 13.55 14.66 8.65
N PRO A 253 14.54 14.07 7.96
CA PRO A 253 14.62 12.63 7.70
C PRO A 253 14.50 11.77 8.97
N ASP A 254 15.24 12.09 10.04
CA ASP A 254 15.21 11.30 11.28
C ASP A 254 13.83 11.32 11.95
N ARG A 255 13.20 12.50 11.98
CA ARG A 255 11.85 12.66 12.56
C ARG A 255 10.80 12.01 11.68
N TRP A 256 10.96 12.15 10.36
CA TRP A 256 10.06 11.52 9.39
C TRP A 256 10.04 9.99 9.54
N LEU A 257 11.21 9.38 9.69
CA LEU A 257 11.30 7.94 9.92
C LEU A 257 10.57 7.55 11.22
N LEU A 258 10.80 8.32 12.28
CA LEU A 258 10.17 8.09 13.57
C LEU A 258 8.64 8.25 13.51
N LEU A 259 8.17 9.30 12.81
CA LEU A 259 6.75 9.53 12.53
C LEU A 259 6.15 8.36 11.75
N ALA A 260 6.82 7.92 10.69
CA ALA A 260 6.39 6.79 9.88
C ALA A 260 6.26 5.52 10.72
N LEU A 261 7.26 5.20 11.53
CA LEU A 261 7.24 4.03 12.43
C LEU A 261 6.09 4.13 13.45
N GLY A 262 5.91 5.30 14.06
CA GLY A 262 4.83 5.52 15.02
C GLY A 262 3.43 5.40 14.41
N ILE A 263 3.25 5.88 13.17
CA ILE A 263 1.99 5.73 12.43
C ILE A 263 1.74 4.27 12.08
N LEU A 264 2.76 3.56 11.62
CA LEU A 264 2.65 2.19 11.14
C LEU A 264 2.51 1.17 12.27
N THR A 265 3.12 1.42 13.42
CA THR A 265 3.09 0.50 14.57
C THR A 265 2.19 1.03 15.69
N ARG A 266 2.75 1.75 16.65
CA ARG A 266 2.05 2.38 17.77
C ARG A 266 2.70 3.72 18.13
N PRO A 267 1.95 4.69 18.68
CA PRO A 267 2.47 6.04 18.98
C PRO A 267 3.70 6.05 19.87
N ASP A 268 3.77 5.13 20.83
CA ASP A 268 4.85 5.05 21.81
C ASP A 268 6.07 4.28 21.28
N PHE A 269 5.93 3.60 20.13
CA PHE A 269 7.03 2.81 19.54
C PHE A 269 8.32 3.61 19.37
N PRO A 270 8.30 4.87 18.91
CA PRO A 270 9.52 5.67 18.84
C PRO A 270 10.21 5.86 20.18
N ALA A 271 9.46 6.09 21.25
CA ALA A 271 10.03 6.27 22.60
C ALA A 271 10.58 4.95 23.18
N GLU A 272 9.85 3.86 22.98
CA GLU A 272 10.28 2.52 23.39
C GLU A 272 11.57 2.12 22.66
N LEU A 273 11.62 2.33 21.35
CA LEU A 273 12.79 2.05 20.54
C LEU A 273 14.02 2.88 21.00
N ALA A 274 13.81 4.14 21.40
CA ALA A 274 14.88 4.97 21.93
C ALA A 274 15.43 4.45 23.27
N GLN A 275 14.58 3.86 24.12
CA GLN A 275 14.98 3.23 25.37
C GLN A 275 15.78 1.95 25.12
N ASP A 276 15.35 1.10 24.20
CA ASP A 276 15.99 -0.17 23.88
C ASP A 276 17.32 0.03 23.14
N MET A 277 17.41 1.08 22.30
CA MET A 277 18.60 1.43 21.53
C MET A 277 19.56 2.35 22.27
N SER A 278 19.54 2.37 23.61
CA SER A 278 20.33 3.27 24.46
C SER A 278 21.86 3.23 24.21
N ALA A 279 22.35 2.32 23.38
CA ALA A 279 23.76 2.22 22.99
C ALA A 279 24.09 2.83 21.60
N VAL A 280 23.09 3.12 20.75
CA VAL A 280 23.35 3.61 19.39
C VAL A 280 22.45 4.84 19.15
N PRO A 281 23.03 6.05 19.00
CA PRO A 281 22.22 7.22 18.67
C PRO A 281 21.52 7.00 17.33
N PHE A 282 20.21 7.20 17.31
CA PHE A 282 19.37 7.16 16.11
C PHE A 282 19.79 8.19 15.04
N THR A 283 20.56 9.19 15.48
CA THR A 283 21.18 10.20 14.64
C THR A 283 22.39 9.60 13.93
N GLY A 284 22.22 9.14 12.73
CA GLY A 284 23.31 8.62 11.89
C GLY A 284 23.05 7.21 11.32
N VAL A 285 21.85 6.71 11.40
CA VAL A 285 21.46 5.51 10.66
C VAL A 285 21.32 5.90 9.18
N ALA A 286 22.40 5.79 8.44
CA ALA A 286 22.31 5.76 6.99
C ALA A 286 21.52 4.50 6.63
N ILE A 287 20.32 4.67 6.10
CA ILE A 287 19.55 3.59 5.52
C ILE A 287 20.23 3.24 4.20
N ASP A 288 21.11 2.25 4.23
CA ASP A 288 21.70 1.71 3.01
C ASP A 288 20.70 0.76 2.35
N LEU A 289 20.08 1.25 1.28
CA LEU A 289 19.11 0.49 0.50
C LEU A 289 19.78 -0.60 -0.36
N ASP A 290 21.09 -0.49 -0.60
CA ASP A 290 21.87 -1.43 -1.41
C ASP A 290 22.62 -2.45 -0.55
N ALA A 291 22.53 -2.35 0.79
CA ALA A 291 23.20 -3.27 1.70
C ALA A 291 22.63 -4.69 1.57
N ASP A 292 23.52 -5.67 1.54
CA ASP A 292 23.15 -7.08 1.58
C ASP A 292 22.28 -7.35 2.84
N PRO A 293 21.05 -7.86 2.69
CA PRO A 293 20.15 -8.12 3.80
C PRO A 293 20.71 -9.16 4.78
N ASP A 294 21.62 -10.04 4.33
CA ASP A 294 22.22 -11.11 5.11
C ASP A 294 23.61 -10.73 5.69
N ALA A 295 24.15 -9.55 5.32
CA ALA A 295 25.38 -9.06 5.92
C ALA A 295 25.15 -8.63 7.37
N GLU A 296 26.07 -9.00 8.28
CA GLU A 296 26.03 -8.51 9.64
C GLU A 296 26.09 -6.97 9.67
N PRO A 297 25.23 -6.30 10.44
CA PRO A 297 25.11 -4.85 10.40
C PRO A 297 26.35 -4.17 10.96
N GLN A 298 27.19 -3.64 10.10
CA GLN A 298 28.12 -2.60 10.47
C GLN A 298 27.35 -1.27 10.50
N LEU A 299 26.86 -0.89 11.68
CA LEU A 299 26.33 0.47 11.98
C LEU A 299 25.24 1.04 11.03
N GLY A 300 24.32 0.22 10.53
CA GLY A 300 23.16 0.70 9.79
C GLY A 300 22.03 -0.33 9.81
N TRP A 301 20.78 0.14 9.90
CA TRP A 301 19.63 -0.71 9.69
C TRP A 301 19.29 -0.71 8.21
N SER A 302 19.36 -1.84 7.54
CA SER A 302 18.81 -1.91 6.19
C SER A 302 17.29 -1.65 6.26
N ILE A 303 16.73 -1.00 5.25
CA ILE A 303 15.28 -0.77 5.17
C ILE A 303 14.50 -2.08 5.28
N ARG A 304 15.03 -3.19 4.77
CA ARG A 304 14.44 -4.52 4.90
C ARG A 304 14.33 -4.98 6.36
N ARG A 305 15.35 -4.73 7.18
CA ARG A 305 15.32 -5.07 8.62
C ARG A 305 14.34 -4.21 9.38
N VAL A 306 14.29 -2.90 9.06
CA VAL A 306 13.30 -1.99 9.63
C VAL A 306 11.89 -2.46 9.25
N LEU A 307 11.64 -2.76 7.98
CA LEU A 307 10.35 -3.27 7.52
C LEU A 307 10.03 -4.64 8.13
N ALA A 308 11.00 -5.55 8.23
CA ALA A 308 10.79 -6.85 8.86
C ALA A 308 10.49 -6.73 10.36
N ALA A 309 11.10 -5.79 11.06
CA ALA A 309 10.80 -5.51 12.47
C ALA A 309 9.40 -4.92 12.66
N ILE A 310 8.92 -4.13 11.69
CA ILE A 310 7.61 -3.50 11.73
C ILE A 310 6.51 -4.48 11.27
N CYS A 311 6.79 -5.34 10.31
CA CYS A 311 5.80 -6.24 9.68
C CYS A 311 5.01 -7.14 10.67
N PRO A 312 5.61 -7.73 11.72
CA PRO A 312 4.86 -8.53 12.69
C PRO A 312 3.78 -7.75 13.43
N GLU A 313 4.00 -6.46 13.67
CA GLU A 313 3.03 -5.56 14.31
C GLU A 313 2.10 -4.89 13.29
N PHE A 314 2.46 -4.98 12.02
CA PHE A 314 1.79 -4.38 10.88
C PHE A 314 0.77 -5.31 10.25
N THR A 315 0.10 -6.12 11.06
CA THR A 315 -0.84 -7.15 10.57
C THR A 315 -2.20 -6.60 10.17
N ASP A 316 -2.48 -5.34 10.44
CA ASP A 316 -3.80 -4.75 10.21
C ASP A 316 -3.78 -3.71 9.09
N HIS A 317 -4.03 -4.19 7.86
CA HIS A 317 -4.19 -3.31 6.70
C HIS A 317 -5.37 -2.33 6.85
N HIS A 318 -6.35 -2.63 7.72
CA HIS A 318 -7.47 -1.73 7.99
C HIS A 318 -7.02 -0.41 8.63
N ARG A 319 -5.93 -0.40 9.40
CA ARG A 319 -5.36 0.84 9.93
C ARG A 319 -4.96 1.81 8.84
N LEU A 320 -4.34 1.31 7.77
CA LEU A 320 -3.93 2.16 6.64
C LEU A 320 -5.15 2.74 5.93
N HIS A 321 -6.20 1.95 5.79
CA HIS A 321 -7.46 2.41 5.21
C HIS A 321 -8.13 3.46 6.10
N ALA A 322 -8.21 3.23 7.41
CA ALA A 322 -8.81 4.17 8.36
C ALA A 322 -8.09 5.54 8.40
N LEU A 323 -6.79 5.57 8.12
CA LEU A 323 -6.00 6.80 8.08
C LEU A 323 -6.01 7.51 6.71
N ARG A 324 -6.67 6.94 5.70
CA ARG A 324 -6.65 7.45 4.32
C ARG A 324 -7.15 8.89 4.23
N ASP A 325 -8.33 9.16 4.74
CA ASP A 325 -8.99 10.46 4.60
C ASP A 325 -8.27 11.53 5.40
N ARG A 326 -7.86 11.20 6.62
CA ARG A 326 -7.09 12.11 7.49
C ARG A 326 -5.74 12.47 6.88
N ARG A 327 -5.06 11.50 6.29
CA ARG A 327 -3.82 11.72 5.56
C ARG A 327 -4.02 12.63 4.35
N GLY A 328 -5.05 12.36 3.55
CA GLY A 328 -5.42 13.19 2.41
C GLY A 328 -5.75 14.62 2.82
N ALA A 329 -6.55 14.80 3.88
CA ALA A 329 -6.88 16.10 4.44
C ALA A 329 -5.62 16.85 4.92
N ALA A 330 -4.76 16.21 5.70
CA ALA A 330 -3.54 16.83 6.20
C ALA A 330 -2.61 17.30 5.07
N ILE A 331 -2.43 16.49 4.02
CA ILE A 331 -1.62 16.88 2.84
C ILE A 331 -2.26 18.06 2.11
N SER A 332 -3.58 18.03 1.91
CA SER A 332 -4.30 19.09 1.19
C SER A 332 -4.28 20.43 1.91
N GLU A 333 -4.32 20.41 3.23
CA GLU A 333 -4.26 21.59 4.10
C GLU A 333 -2.84 22.15 4.23
N THR A 334 -1.82 21.36 3.86
CA THR A 334 -0.41 21.79 3.90
C THR A 334 -0.08 22.75 2.75
N PRO A 335 0.67 23.86 2.97
CA PRO A 335 1.21 24.67 1.90
C PRO A 335 1.95 23.79 0.88
N ARG A 336 1.89 24.18 -0.41
CA ARG A 336 2.40 23.33 -1.50
C ARG A 336 3.88 22.96 -1.33
N GLU A 337 4.67 23.94 -0.95
CA GLU A 337 6.12 23.83 -0.73
C GLU A 337 6.49 22.84 0.39
N ASP A 338 5.61 22.66 1.39
CA ASP A 338 5.83 21.78 2.54
C ASP A 338 5.25 20.37 2.37
N ARG A 339 4.58 20.10 1.23
CA ARG A 339 3.94 18.81 0.96
C ARG A 339 4.88 17.63 0.70
N PRO A 340 6.10 17.79 0.15
CA PRO A 340 6.88 16.66 -0.36
C PRO A 340 7.10 15.54 0.65
N ALA A 341 7.42 15.86 1.91
CA ALA A 341 7.64 14.87 2.94
C ALA A 341 6.37 14.09 3.33
N LEU A 342 5.21 14.76 3.36
CA LEU A 342 3.92 14.13 3.65
C LEU A 342 3.41 13.30 2.47
N LEU A 343 3.66 13.74 1.24
CA LEU A 343 3.39 12.96 0.03
C LEU A 343 4.24 11.70 0.00
N ALA A 344 5.53 11.79 0.36
CA ALA A 344 6.41 10.63 0.50
C ALA A 344 5.89 9.65 1.57
N LEU A 345 5.46 10.14 2.74
CA LEU A 345 4.84 9.33 3.78
C LEU A 345 3.58 8.62 3.25
N SER A 346 2.74 9.36 2.53
CA SER A 346 1.55 8.80 1.89
C SER A 346 1.90 7.74 0.85
N GLY A 347 2.92 7.98 0.02
CA GLY A 347 3.42 7.00 -0.94
C GLY A 347 3.86 5.70 -0.25
N TRP A 348 4.61 5.81 0.85
CA TRP A 348 5.01 4.63 1.62
C TRP A 348 3.81 3.88 2.20
N MET A 349 2.84 4.59 2.79
CA MET A 349 1.62 3.96 3.31
C MET A 349 0.80 3.25 2.23
N TRP A 350 0.70 3.83 1.02
CA TRP A 350 0.04 3.21 -0.12
C TRP A 350 0.77 1.96 -0.60
N TRP A 351 2.11 2.02 -0.67
CA TRP A 351 2.93 0.88 -1.05
C TRP A 351 2.77 -0.28 -0.05
N LEU A 352 2.84 -0.02 1.26
CA LEU A 352 2.58 -1.01 2.30
C LEU A 352 1.16 -1.58 2.24
N GLY A 353 0.18 -0.78 1.81
CA GLY A 353 -1.19 -1.23 1.55
C GLY A 353 -1.36 -2.03 0.26
N GLY A 354 -0.28 -2.30 -0.48
CA GLY A 354 -0.32 -3.06 -1.73
C GLY A 354 -0.69 -2.24 -2.98
N ASN A 355 -0.82 -0.92 -2.86
CA ASN A 355 -1.23 -0.04 -3.96
C ASN A 355 -0.04 0.72 -4.55
N GLN A 356 0.86 0.01 -5.23
CA GLN A 356 2.09 0.57 -5.81
C GLN A 356 1.83 1.72 -6.80
N THR A 357 0.79 1.62 -7.63
CA THR A 357 0.43 2.68 -8.59
C THR A 357 0.12 4.01 -7.90
N VAL A 358 -0.66 3.97 -6.81
CA VAL A 358 -0.99 5.16 -6.03
C VAL A 358 0.24 5.65 -5.26
N ALA A 359 1.06 4.74 -4.74
CA ALA A 359 2.31 5.07 -4.07
C ALA A 359 3.24 5.88 -5.00
N HIS A 360 3.46 5.40 -6.22
CA HIS A 360 4.27 6.11 -7.23
C HIS A 360 3.70 7.49 -7.55
N ARG A 361 2.39 7.60 -7.76
CA ARG A 361 1.72 8.89 -8.04
C ARG A 361 1.97 9.92 -6.94
N HIS A 362 1.90 9.53 -5.67
CA HIS A 362 2.19 10.43 -4.55
C HIS A 362 3.66 10.83 -4.48
N VAL A 363 4.56 9.89 -4.74
CA VAL A 363 6.01 10.15 -4.75
C VAL A 363 6.39 11.06 -5.93
N GLU A 364 5.84 10.83 -7.12
CA GLU A 364 6.03 11.70 -8.29
C GLU A 364 5.52 13.10 -7.98
N ALA A 365 4.33 13.26 -7.41
CA ALA A 365 3.80 14.54 -6.99
C ALA A 365 4.73 15.27 -5.97
N ALA A 366 5.41 14.53 -5.08
CA ALA A 366 6.41 15.09 -4.18
C ALA A 366 7.64 15.59 -4.93
N LEU A 367 8.14 14.80 -5.89
CA LEU A 367 9.31 15.13 -6.70
C LEU A 367 9.03 16.24 -7.72
N ASP A 368 7.80 16.38 -8.21
CA ASP A 368 7.38 17.51 -9.05
C ASP A 368 7.44 18.84 -8.28
N ILE A 369 7.19 18.83 -6.97
CA ILE A 369 7.33 20.00 -6.11
C ILE A 369 8.80 20.25 -5.77
N ALA A 370 9.54 19.21 -5.41
CA ALA A 370 10.92 19.27 -4.96
C ALA A 370 11.73 18.08 -5.53
N PRO A 371 12.33 18.21 -6.74
CA PRO A 371 13.01 17.10 -7.42
C PRO A 371 14.19 16.49 -6.66
N GLY A 372 14.82 17.25 -5.76
CA GLY A 372 15.93 16.77 -4.92
C GLY A 372 15.52 16.36 -3.50
N HIS A 373 14.23 16.14 -3.23
CA HIS A 373 13.74 15.83 -1.88
C HIS A 373 14.19 14.44 -1.44
N GLU A 374 15.13 14.36 -0.49
CA GLU A 374 15.81 13.12 -0.07
C GLU A 374 14.81 12.02 0.36
N ILE A 375 13.82 12.38 1.19
CA ILE A 375 12.82 11.42 1.67
C ILE A 375 11.97 10.89 0.50
N ALA A 376 11.57 11.74 -0.44
CA ALA A 376 10.79 11.30 -1.59
C ALA A 376 11.59 10.36 -2.50
N LEU A 377 12.87 10.66 -2.73
CA LEU A 377 13.78 9.79 -3.47
C LEU A 377 13.99 8.45 -2.76
N MET A 378 14.12 8.45 -1.44
CA MET A 378 14.21 7.23 -0.65
C MET A 378 12.94 6.39 -0.81
N VAL A 379 11.75 6.99 -0.65
CA VAL A 379 10.48 6.27 -0.80
C VAL A 379 10.28 5.79 -2.23
N GLN A 380 10.71 6.53 -3.23
CA GLN A 380 10.69 6.10 -4.63
C GLN A 380 11.47 4.79 -4.81
N ARG A 381 12.67 4.69 -4.26
CA ARG A 381 13.48 3.47 -4.31
C ARG A 381 12.78 2.32 -3.59
N ILE A 382 12.25 2.57 -2.38
CA ILE A 382 11.51 1.56 -1.60
C ILE A 382 10.30 1.05 -2.39
N SER A 383 9.48 1.95 -2.92
CA SER A 383 8.25 1.60 -3.62
C SER A 383 8.49 0.95 -4.99
N SER A 384 9.70 1.06 -5.54
CA SER A 384 10.12 0.36 -6.75
C SER A 384 10.53 -1.10 -6.49
N MET A 385 10.76 -1.49 -5.23
CA MET A 385 11.02 -2.88 -4.88
C MET A 385 9.72 -3.66 -4.91
N PRO A 386 9.72 -4.89 -5.46
CA PRO A 386 8.55 -5.74 -5.36
C PRO A 386 8.22 -5.97 -3.88
N LEU A 387 6.94 -5.87 -3.54
CA LEU A 387 6.46 -6.28 -2.22
C LEU A 387 6.66 -7.80 -2.12
N TYR A 388 7.63 -8.21 -1.32
CA TYR A 388 7.81 -9.64 -1.07
C TYR A 388 6.58 -10.18 -0.34
N ALA A 389 6.05 -11.28 -0.83
CA ALA A 389 4.94 -11.99 -0.18
C ALA A 389 5.24 -12.29 1.30
N GLY A 390 6.52 -12.51 1.65
CA GLY A 390 6.97 -12.66 3.04
C GLY A 390 6.80 -11.42 3.92
N LEU A 391 6.81 -10.19 3.37
CA LEU A 391 6.49 -8.97 4.11
C LEU A 391 4.99 -8.81 4.36
N LEU A 392 4.18 -9.50 3.57
CA LEU A 392 2.72 -9.52 3.63
C LEU A 392 2.18 -10.86 4.13
N ALA A 393 3.06 -11.84 4.38
CA ALA A 393 2.64 -13.11 4.94
C ALA A 393 2.02 -12.89 6.32
N ARG A 394 0.81 -13.38 6.53
CA ARG A 394 0.20 -13.47 7.86
C ARG A 394 1.18 -14.19 8.78
N PRO A 395 1.42 -13.70 10.00
CA PRO A 395 2.06 -14.52 11.00
C PRO A 395 1.25 -15.82 11.13
N PRO A 396 1.91 -16.97 11.31
CA PRO A 396 1.20 -18.23 11.47
C PRO A 396 0.14 -18.05 12.55
N ARG A 397 -1.11 -18.42 12.25
CA ARG A 397 -2.18 -18.44 13.25
C ARG A 397 -1.64 -19.22 14.42
N ARG A 398 -1.44 -18.57 15.58
CA ARG A 398 -1.22 -19.30 16.82
C ARG A 398 -2.39 -20.24 16.94
N ALA A 399 -2.10 -21.54 16.84
CA ALA A 399 -3.08 -22.56 17.14
C ALA A 399 -3.62 -22.26 18.54
N ALA A 400 -4.94 -22.07 18.63
CA ALA A 400 -5.65 -21.93 19.89
C ALA A 400 -5.63 -23.26 20.66
#